data_0c9bea8aa2d4fe5f12a207450337f6dc
#
_entry.id   0c9bea8aa2d4fe5f12a207450337f6dc
#
_cell.length_a   1.000
_cell.length_b   1.000
_cell.length_c   1.000
_cell.angle_alpha   90.00
_cell.angle_beta   90.00
_cell.angle_gamma   90.00
#
_symmetry.space_group_name_H-M   'P 1'
#
loop_
_entity.id
_entity.type
_entity.pdbx_description
1 polymer ?
#
loop_
_entity_poly.entity_id
_entity_poly.type
_entity_poly.pdbx_seq_one_letter_code
_entity_poly.pdbx_strand_id
1 'polypeptide(L)'
;TTEIYTLSLHDALPIYILEFEKAFPGAKVIKLEQNYRSTSNILNAANEVIKNNKGRKSKRLWTNNGDGEKIQFYKAEDERDEAKNIINEIKTLREKEDRKYSDFGVLYRTNAQSRIIEDYLMSEALPYKVVGGQKFYDRKEIKDIIAYLRLIYNPADFISLKRIINEPKRGIGKTTIDNIQNCANQREISVWSVISNIEEYPEISCYYHQNIFQIFIAY
;
A
#
# COMPACT_ATOMS: atom_id res chain seq x y z
N THR A 1 -28.41 -32.80 0.01
CA THR A 1 -27.30 -32.00 -0.58
C THR A 1 -27.15 -30.77 0.26
N THR A 2 -26.17 -30.77 1.17
CA THR A 2 -25.89 -29.59 2.03
C THR A 2 -24.99 -28.67 1.25
N GLU A 3 -25.58 -27.59 0.74
CA GLU A 3 -24.80 -26.51 0.13
C GLU A 3 -24.08 -25.74 1.23
N ILE A 4 -22.75 -25.84 1.26
CA ILE A 4 -21.90 -25.05 2.15
C ILE A 4 -21.61 -23.74 1.43
N TYR A 5 -22.33 -22.69 1.81
CA TYR A 5 -22.00 -21.34 1.39
C TYR A 5 -20.79 -20.85 2.20
N THR A 6 -19.63 -20.78 1.58
CA THR A 6 -18.49 -20.05 2.11
C THR A 6 -18.77 -18.54 1.97
N LEU A 7 -19.37 -17.97 3.01
CA LEU A 7 -19.45 -16.50 3.12
C LEU A 7 -18.03 -15.96 3.30
N SER A 8 -17.58 -15.19 2.32
CA SER A 8 -16.35 -14.42 2.43
C SER A 8 -16.43 -13.53 3.67
N LEU A 9 -15.41 -13.55 4.50
CA LEU A 9 -15.33 -12.71 5.72
C LEU A 9 -15.45 -11.20 5.43
N HIS A 10 -15.31 -10.79 4.18
CA HIS A 10 -15.43 -9.40 3.73
C HIS A 10 -16.89 -8.94 3.53
N ASP A 11 -17.81 -9.88 3.27
CA ASP A 11 -19.22 -9.56 2.94
C ASP A 11 -20.19 -9.83 4.09
N ALA A 12 -19.73 -10.52 5.15
CA ALA A 12 -20.55 -10.75 6.32
C ALA A 12 -20.57 -9.50 7.20
N LEU A 13 -21.58 -8.67 7.05
CA LEU A 13 -21.83 -7.59 7.99
C LEU A 13 -21.89 -8.15 9.41
N PRO A 14 -21.24 -7.53 10.40
CA PRO A 14 -21.23 -7.97 11.79
C PRO A 14 -22.63 -8.25 12.36
N ILE A 15 -23.63 -7.59 11.83
CA ILE A 15 -25.05 -7.75 12.21
C ILE A 15 -25.55 -9.18 12.00
N TYR A 16 -25.13 -9.88 10.93
CA TYR A 16 -25.55 -11.26 10.68
C TYR A 16 -25.00 -12.23 11.72
N ILE A 17 -23.79 -11.99 12.22
CA ILE A 17 -23.19 -12.81 13.27
C ILE A 17 -23.92 -12.59 14.61
N LEU A 18 -24.31 -11.36 14.90
CA LEU A 18 -25.01 -11.01 16.15
C LEU A 18 -26.46 -11.52 16.17
N GLU A 19 -27.12 -11.56 15.02
CA GLU A 19 -28.51 -11.98 14.89
C GLU A 19 -28.68 -13.45 14.58
N PHE A 20 -27.60 -14.20 14.33
CA PHE A 20 -27.65 -15.61 13.96
C PHE A 20 -28.47 -16.46 14.95
N GLU A 21 -28.27 -16.26 16.26
CA GLU A 21 -29.03 -17.00 17.29
C GLU A 21 -30.51 -16.65 17.32
N LYS A 22 -30.87 -15.43 16.88
CA LYS A 22 -32.29 -15.03 16.76
C LYS A 22 -32.94 -15.70 15.53
N ALA A 23 -32.17 -15.76 14.42
CA ALA A 23 -32.66 -16.38 13.17
C ALA A 23 -32.73 -17.91 13.28
N PHE A 24 -31.88 -18.53 14.09
CA PHE A 24 -31.80 -19.98 14.28
C PHE A 24 -31.94 -20.35 15.77
N PRO A 25 -33.19 -20.36 16.31
CA PRO A 25 -33.43 -20.76 17.69
C PRO A 25 -32.92 -22.20 17.94
N GLY A 26 -32.13 -22.38 18.99
CA GLY A 26 -31.53 -23.68 19.33
C GLY A 26 -30.11 -23.92 18.77
N ALA A 27 -29.56 -22.95 18.03
CA ALA A 27 -28.16 -23.03 17.61
C ALA A 27 -27.22 -23.07 18.82
N LYS A 28 -26.29 -24.05 18.84
CA LYS A 28 -25.27 -24.16 19.88
C LYS A 28 -24.11 -23.20 19.60
N VAL A 29 -23.92 -22.25 20.50
CA VAL A 29 -22.79 -21.30 20.40
C VAL A 29 -21.59 -21.81 21.16
N ILE A 30 -20.48 -22.03 20.47
CA ILE A 30 -19.21 -22.42 21.06
C ILE A 30 -18.23 -21.23 20.90
N LYS A 31 -17.70 -20.73 22.04
CA LYS A 31 -16.72 -19.66 22.04
C LYS A 31 -15.32 -20.24 22.11
N LEU A 32 -14.50 -19.95 21.09
CA LEU A 32 -13.07 -20.29 21.10
C LEU A 32 -12.32 -19.18 21.85
N GLU A 33 -12.10 -19.36 23.14
CA GLU A 33 -11.53 -18.32 24.05
C GLU A 33 -10.05 -18.55 24.33
N GLN A 34 -9.56 -19.77 24.20
CA GLN A 34 -8.14 -20.07 24.36
C GLN A 34 -7.33 -19.56 23.16
N ASN A 35 -6.31 -18.77 23.46
CA ASN A 35 -5.35 -18.23 22.50
C ASN A 35 -4.00 -18.95 22.67
N TYR A 36 -3.40 -19.35 21.57
CA TYR A 36 -2.13 -20.09 21.56
C TYR A 36 -0.96 -19.26 21.04
N ARG A 37 -1.21 -18.02 20.61
CA ARG A 37 -0.21 -17.14 19.99
C ARG A 37 0.43 -16.20 21.00
N SER A 38 -0.40 -15.52 21.78
CA SER A 38 0.02 -14.38 22.60
C SER A 38 0.15 -14.77 24.08
N THR A 39 0.92 -13.96 24.82
CA THR A 39 1.07 -14.04 26.28
C THR A 39 -0.07 -13.31 26.98
N SER A 40 -0.20 -13.53 28.30
CA SER A 40 -1.30 -12.97 29.12
C SER A 40 -1.33 -11.44 29.11
N ASN A 41 -0.17 -10.77 29.16
CA ASN A 41 -0.09 -9.31 29.15
C ASN A 41 -0.71 -8.72 27.87
N ILE A 42 -0.43 -9.31 26.71
CA ILE A 42 -1.01 -8.88 25.42
C ILE A 42 -2.52 -9.12 25.41
N LEU A 43 -2.98 -10.30 25.86
CA LEU A 43 -4.39 -10.64 25.83
C LEU A 43 -5.21 -9.80 26.82
N ASN A 44 -4.65 -9.50 27.99
CA ASN A 44 -5.30 -8.64 28.98
C ASN A 44 -5.51 -7.24 28.39
N ALA A 45 -4.50 -6.65 27.78
CA ALA A 45 -4.63 -5.36 27.10
C ALA A 45 -5.66 -5.40 25.97
N ALA A 46 -5.61 -6.43 25.11
CA ALA A 46 -6.60 -6.61 24.04
C ALA A 46 -8.03 -6.75 24.57
N ASN A 47 -8.23 -7.52 25.67
CA ASN A 47 -9.52 -7.68 26.30
C ASN A 47 -10.04 -6.35 26.89
N GLU A 48 -9.17 -5.50 27.45
CA GLU A 48 -9.56 -4.18 27.96
C GLU A 48 -9.96 -3.24 26.82
N VAL A 49 -9.18 -3.18 25.75
CA VAL A 49 -9.51 -2.34 24.56
C VAL A 49 -10.85 -2.74 23.97
N ILE A 50 -11.09 -4.04 23.78
CA ILE A 50 -12.30 -4.52 23.13
C ILE A 50 -13.56 -4.36 23.98
N LYS A 51 -13.47 -4.17 25.29
CA LYS A 51 -14.60 -3.87 26.17
C LYS A 51 -15.35 -2.60 25.76
N ASN A 52 -14.65 -1.65 25.16
CA ASN A 52 -15.24 -0.38 24.70
C ASN A 52 -16.20 -0.57 23.51
N ASN A 53 -16.15 -1.70 22.81
CA ASN A 53 -17.05 -1.98 21.70
C ASN A 53 -18.42 -2.43 22.21
N LYS A 54 -19.43 -1.60 21.98
CA LYS A 54 -20.85 -1.91 22.25
C LYS A 54 -21.39 -2.83 21.14
N GLY A 55 -22.33 -3.72 21.50
CA GLY A 55 -23.01 -4.58 20.51
C GLY A 55 -22.17 -5.78 20.02
N ARG A 56 -21.22 -6.26 20.80
CA ARG A 56 -20.47 -7.48 20.53
C ARG A 56 -20.94 -8.67 21.37
N LYS A 57 -20.72 -9.89 20.91
CA LYS A 57 -20.84 -11.08 21.76
C LYS A 57 -19.69 -11.08 22.78
N SER A 58 -20.00 -11.23 24.08
CA SER A 58 -18.98 -11.27 25.12
C SER A 58 -18.05 -12.47 24.91
N LYS A 59 -16.75 -12.22 24.78
CA LYS A 59 -15.70 -13.21 24.67
C LYS A 59 -14.48 -12.67 25.42
N ARG A 60 -13.81 -13.52 26.19
CA ARG A 60 -12.57 -13.17 26.89
C ARG A 60 -11.49 -14.14 26.49
N LEU A 61 -10.46 -13.65 25.85
CA LEU A 61 -9.31 -14.46 25.45
C LEU A 61 -8.41 -14.71 26.66
N TRP A 62 -7.93 -15.95 26.77
CA TRP A 62 -6.97 -16.39 27.75
C TRP A 62 -5.92 -17.32 27.13
N THR A 63 -4.79 -17.53 27.81
CA THR A 63 -3.68 -18.35 27.31
C THR A 63 -2.95 -19.06 28.43
N ASN A 64 -2.24 -20.13 28.08
CA ASN A 64 -1.29 -20.83 28.96
C ASN A 64 0.19 -20.40 28.69
N ASN A 65 0.43 -19.42 27.82
CA ASN A 65 1.79 -19.00 27.42
C ASN A 65 2.51 -18.13 28.48
N GLY A 66 2.00 -18.07 29.72
CA GLY A 66 2.57 -17.21 30.75
C GLY A 66 2.29 -15.72 30.54
N ASP A 67 2.91 -14.87 31.36
CA ASP A 67 2.64 -13.42 31.34
C ASP A 67 3.34 -12.71 30.18
N GLY A 68 4.57 -13.12 29.84
CA GLY A 68 5.38 -12.48 28.83
C GLY A 68 5.87 -11.08 29.21
N GLU A 69 6.47 -10.40 28.26
CA GLU A 69 6.96 -9.03 28.41
C GLU A 69 5.80 -8.03 28.62
N LYS A 70 6.09 -6.96 29.33
CA LYS A 70 5.14 -5.84 29.49
C LYS A 70 5.04 -5.04 28.19
N ILE A 71 3.84 -4.56 27.88
CA ILE A 71 3.62 -3.65 26.76
C ILE A 71 4.28 -2.31 27.10
N GLN A 72 5.13 -1.85 26.20
CA GLN A 72 5.74 -0.54 26.27
C GLN A 72 4.87 0.48 25.53
N PHE A 73 4.80 1.67 26.08
CA PHE A 73 4.09 2.79 25.45
C PHE A 73 5.08 3.92 25.22
N TYR A 74 5.18 4.36 23.98
CA TYR A 74 5.97 5.52 23.57
C TYR A 74 5.05 6.58 22.97
N LYS A 75 5.11 7.81 23.46
CA LYS A 75 4.39 8.95 22.91
C LYS A 75 5.38 9.76 22.09
N ALA A 76 5.31 9.61 20.78
CA ALA A 76 6.11 10.37 19.84
C ALA A 76 5.65 11.84 19.76
N GLU A 77 6.58 12.73 19.43
CA GLU A 77 6.28 14.15 19.17
C GLU A 77 5.66 14.34 17.78
N ASP A 78 6.14 13.59 16.81
CA ASP A 78 5.64 13.57 15.43
C ASP A 78 5.83 12.19 14.79
N GLU A 79 5.43 12.05 13.53
CA GLU A 79 5.55 10.80 12.77
C GLU A 79 7.00 10.41 12.46
N ARG A 80 7.94 11.35 12.47
CA ARG A 80 9.36 11.10 12.27
C ARG A 80 10.00 10.54 13.52
N ASP A 81 9.65 11.11 14.65
CA ASP A 81 10.08 10.63 15.96
C ASP A 81 9.54 9.21 16.21
N GLU A 82 8.27 8.95 15.84
CA GLU A 82 7.69 7.61 15.88
C GLU A 82 8.51 6.60 15.07
N ALA A 83 8.78 6.92 13.80
CA ALA A 83 9.55 6.04 12.91
C ALA A 83 10.97 5.81 13.42
N LYS A 84 11.65 6.86 13.90
CA LYS A 84 12.99 6.78 14.49
C LYS A 84 13.01 5.89 15.73
N ASN A 85 12.02 6.02 16.61
CA ASN A 85 11.92 5.19 17.81
C ASN A 85 11.71 3.72 17.45
N ILE A 86 10.82 3.41 16.49
CA ILE A 86 10.60 2.05 15.99
C ILE A 86 11.92 1.43 15.47
N ILE A 87 12.66 2.17 14.67
CA ILE A 87 13.92 1.69 14.09
C ILE A 87 14.98 1.43 15.19
N ASN A 88 15.10 2.35 16.15
CA ASN A 88 16.04 2.21 17.25
C ASN A 88 15.72 1.00 18.12
N GLU A 89 14.42 0.76 18.39
CA GLU A 89 13.99 -0.40 19.15
C GLU A 89 14.29 -1.72 18.41
N ILE A 90 14.02 -1.78 17.10
CA ILE A 90 14.39 -2.94 16.28
C ILE A 90 15.90 -3.22 16.34
N LYS A 91 16.73 -2.18 16.18
CA LYS A 91 18.20 -2.33 16.28
C LYS A 91 18.64 -2.82 17.66
N THR A 92 18.09 -2.21 18.69
CA THR A 92 18.41 -2.53 20.09
C THR A 92 18.05 -3.97 20.44
N LEU A 93 16.85 -4.43 20.09
CA LEU A 93 16.41 -5.80 20.36
C LEU A 93 17.18 -6.82 19.53
N ARG A 94 17.53 -6.46 18.30
CA ARG A 94 18.35 -7.32 17.45
C ARG A 94 19.76 -7.53 18.04
N GLU A 95 20.38 -6.48 18.54
CA GLU A 95 21.71 -6.54 19.16
C GLU A 95 21.71 -7.27 20.49
N LYS A 96 20.69 -7.04 21.32
CA LYS A 96 20.62 -7.63 22.68
C LYS A 96 20.15 -9.07 22.70
N GLU A 97 19.26 -9.44 21.80
CA GLU A 97 18.52 -10.71 21.84
C GLU A 97 18.77 -11.61 20.62
N ASP A 98 19.71 -11.23 19.74
CA ASP A 98 20.06 -11.95 18.49
C ASP A 98 18.83 -12.25 17.61
N ARG A 99 17.83 -11.33 17.58
CA ARG A 99 16.63 -11.47 16.79
C ARG A 99 16.90 -11.22 15.31
N LYS A 100 16.18 -11.93 14.45
CA LYS A 100 16.21 -11.71 13.00
C LYS A 100 15.23 -10.59 12.63
N TYR A 101 15.46 -9.90 11.50
CA TYR A 101 14.51 -8.91 10.99
C TYR A 101 13.11 -9.47 10.72
N SER A 102 13.01 -10.77 10.41
CA SER A 102 11.74 -11.48 10.24
C SER A 102 10.89 -11.59 11.51
N ASP A 103 11.50 -11.36 12.67
CA ASP A 103 10.82 -11.52 13.97
C ASP A 103 10.11 -10.24 14.40
N PHE A 104 10.26 -9.16 13.62
CA PHE A 104 9.63 -7.88 13.88
C PHE A 104 8.46 -7.63 12.92
N GLY A 105 7.37 -7.08 13.46
CA GLY A 105 6.23 -6.64 12.68
C GLY A 105 5.80 -5.24 13.11
N VAL A 106 5.66 -4.32 12.15
CA VAL A 106 5.13 -2.98 12.37
C VAL A 106 3.71 -2.92 11.81
N LEU A 107 2.75 -2.58 12.67
CA LEU A 107 1.35 -2.49 12.33
C LEU A 107 0.91 -1.01 12.35
N TYR A 108 0.17 -0.59 11.34
CA TYR A 108 -0.35 0.76 11.23
C TYR A 108 -1.81 0.76 10.79
N ARG A 109 -2.54 1.82 11.09
CA ARG A 109 -3.98 1.92 10.80
C ARG A 109 -4.27 2.26 9.34
N THR A 110 -3.48 3.15 8.75
CA THR A 110 -3.68 3.63 7.37
C THR A 110 -2.43 3.48 6.54
N ASN A 111 -2.59 3.22 5.24
CA ASN A 111 -1.46 3.06 4.33
C ASN A 111 -0.59 4.32 4.20
N ALA A 112 -1.11 5.50 4.55
CA ALA A 112 -0.32 6.73 4.53
C ALA A 112 0.82 6.71 5.56
N GLN A 113 0.61 6.06 6.71
CA GLN A 113 1.59 5.96 7.79
C GLN A 113 2.81 5.12 7.40
N SER A 114 2.66 4.17 6.46
CA SER A 114 3.79 3.32 6.05
C SER A 114 4.94 4.10 5.41
N ARG A 115 4.64 5.21 4.72
CA ARG A 115 5.64 5.97 3.94
C ARG A 115 6.84 6.39 4.79
N ILE A 116 6.59 7.06 5.91
CA ILE A 116 7.67 7.58 6.76
C ILE A 116 8.48 6.45 7.37
N ILE A 117 7.80 5.38 7.79
CA ILE A 117 8.48 4.18 8.30
C ILE A 117 9.34 3.53 7.20
N GLU A 118 8.83 3.41 5.97
CA GLU A 118 9.59 2.90 4.83
C GLU A 118 10.80 3.78 4.50
N ASP A 119 10.65 5.11 4.50
CA ASP A 119 11.73 6.06 4.24
C ASP A 119 12.86 5.90 5.29
N TYR A 120 12.52 5.75 6.57
CA TYR A 120 13.49 5.50 7.62
C TYR A 120 14.16 4.12 7.52
N LEU A 121 13.39 3.06 7.21
CA LEU A 121 13.96 1.72 6.98
C LEU A 121 14.95 1.71 5.81
N MET A 122 14.63 2.44 4.73
CA MET A 122 15.53 2.58 3.58
C MET A 122 16.77 3.40 3.91
N SER A 123 16.65 4.52 4.63
CA SER A 123 17.79 5.36 5.00
C SER A 123 18.80 4.63 5.90
N GLU A 124 18.31 3.70 6.71
CA GLU A 124 19.11 2.88 7.60
C GLU A 124 19.51 1.51 6.98
N ALA A 125 19.23 1.32 5.69
CA ALA A 125 19.50 0.08 4.94
C ALA A 125 18.93 -1.19 5.60
N LEU A 126 17.79 -1.08 6.31
CA LEU A 126 17.12 -2.20 6.95
C LEU A 126 16.19 -2.92 5.97
N PRO A 127 16.30 -4.26 5.83
CA PRO A 127 15.44 -5.00 4.94
C PRO A 127 13.99 -5.05 5.49
N TYR A 128 13.01 -4.79 4.62
CA TYR A 128 11.60 -4.83 4.99
C TYR A 128 10.71 -5.36 3.86
N LYS A 129 9.52 -5.82 4.24
CA LYS A 129 8.47 -6.25 3.30
C LYS A 129 7.12 -5.65 3.73
N VAL A 130 6.45 -4.97 2.82
CA VAL A 130 5.06 -4.53 3.04
C VAL A 130 4.12 -5.69 2.74
N VAL A 131 3.26 -6.04 3.70
CA VAL A 131 2.29 -7.14 3.58
C VAL A 131 0.90 -6.55 3.38
N GLY A 132 0.16 -7.06 2.41
CA GLY A 132 -1.21 -6.62 2.12
C GLY A 132 -1.32 -5.30 1.36
N GLY A 133 -0.21 -4.77 0.84
CA GLY A 133 -0.17 -3.55 0.05
C GLY A 133 1.05 -3.47 -0.85
N GLN A 134 1.09 -2.44 -1.69
CA GLN A 134 2.28 -2.07 -2.46
C GLN A 134 3.11 -1.06 -1.65
N LYS A 135 4.43 -1.13 -1.75
CA LYS A 135 5.31 -0.08 -1.24
C LYS A 135 4.86 1.28 -1.78
N PHE A 136 5.03 2.34 -1.01
CA PHE A 136 4.56 3.67 -1.40
C PHE A 136 5.02 4.07 -2.80
N TYR A 137 6.31 3.93 -3.07
CA TYR A 137 6.91 4.27 -4.37
C TYR A 137 6.59 3.27 -5.50
N ASP A 138 5.99 2.11 -5.19
CA ASP A 138 5.57 1.14 -6.19
C ASP A 138 4.15 1.37 -6.70
N ARG A 139 3.39 2.23 -6.05
CA ARG A 139 2.03 2.59 -6.46
C ARG A 139 2.03 3.25 -7.82
N LYS A 140 1.04 2.92 -8.65
CA LYS A 140 0.93 3.42 -10.01
C LYS A 140 0.94 4.96 -10.05
N GLU A 141 0.10 5.58 -9.21
CA GLU A 141 -0.07 7.03 -9.15
C GLU A 141 1.23 7.75 -8.79
N ILE A 142 2.00 7.20 -7.85
CA ILE A 142 3.29 7.76 -7.44
C ILE A 142 4.31 7.65 -8.57
N LYS A 143 4.39 6.49 -9.23
CA LYS A 143 5.26 6.29 -10.38
C LYS A 143 4.91 7.21 -11.55
N ASP A 144 3.62 7.48 -11.75
CA ASP A 144 3.16 8.40 -12.81
C ASP A 144 3.56 9.84 -12.48
N ILE A 145 3.36 10.30 -11.24
CA ILE A 145 3.81 11.63 -10.80
C ILE A 145 5.34 11.78 -10.92
N ILE A 146 6.10 10.77 -10.48
CA ILE A 146 7.56 10.77 -10.61
C ILE A 146 7.97 10.83 -12.08
N ALA A 147 7.28 10.15 -12.97
CA ALA A 147 7.56 10.19 -14.41
C ALA A 147 7.29 11.58 -15.00
N TYR A 148 6.23 12.26 -14.58
CA TYR A 148 6.00 13.67 -14.92
C TYR A 148 7.16 14.57 -14.46
N LEU A 149 7.55 14.48 -13.20
CA LEU A 149 8.66 15.27 -12.64
C LEU A 149 9.99 15.00 -13.36
N ARG A 150 10.27 13.73 -13.70
CA ARG A 150 11.47 13.36 -14.47
C ARG A 150 11.45 13.96 -15.88
N LEU A 151 10.30 13.97 -16.53
CA LEU A 151 10.16 14.54 -17.86
C LEU A 151 10.36 16.06 -17.86
N ILE A 152 9.87 16.76 -16.80
CA ILE A 152 10.14 18.20 -16.58
C ILE A 152 11.64 18.44 -16.46
N TYR A 153 12.35 17.62 -15.70
CA TYR A 153 13.79 17.77 -15.52
C TYR A 153 14.58 17.37 -16.78
N ASN A 154 14.17 16.30 -17.44
CA ASN A 154 14.83 15.78 -18.65
C ASN A 154 13.78 15.38 -19.71
N PRO A 155 13.46 16.26 -20.67
CA PRO A 155 12.52 15.97 -21.76
C PRO A 155 12.94 14.82 -22.68
N ALA A 156 14.21 14.40 -22.66
CA ALA A 156 14.70 13.27 -23.45
C ALA A 156 14.45 11.91 -22.78
N ASP A 157 13.89 11.87 -21.57
CA ASP A 157 13.55 10.62 -20.87
C ASP A 157 12.32 9.94 -21.50
N PHE A 158 12.61 9.16 -22.54
CA PHE A 158 11.58 8.42 -23.29
C PHE A 158 10.83 7.39 -22.42
N ILE A 159 11.46 6.82 -21.39
CA ILE A 159 10.82 5.84 -20.51
C ILE A 159 9.72 6.51 -19.70
N SER A 160 10.02 7.66 -19.10
CA SER A 160 9.05 8.47 -18.38
C SER A 160 7.96 8.99 -19.30
N LEU A 161 8.31 9.48 -20.49
CA LEU A 161 7.34 9.91 -21.49
C LEU A 161 6.37 8.78 -21.88
N LYS A 162 6.87 7.62 -22.23
CA LYS A 162 6.07 6.45 -22.62
C LYS A 162 5.09 6.03 -21.51
N ARG A 163 5.49 6.23 -20.26
CA ARG A 163 4.65 5.91 -19.10
C ARG A 163 3.46 6.86 -18.99
N ILE A 164 3.66 8.15 -19.18
CA ILE A 164 2.64 9.18 -18.90
C ILE A 164 1.90 9.71 -20.12
N ILE A 165 2.35 9.40 -21.32
CA ILE A 165 1.78 9.94 -22.57
C ILE A 165 0.27 9.72 -22.70
N ASN A 166 -0.23 8.62 -22.11
CA ASN A 166 -1.65 8.28 -22.08
C ASN A 166 -2.22 8.19 -20.64
N GLU A 167 -1.58 8.82 -19.67
CA GLU A 167 -2.05 8.97 -18.29
C GLU A 167 -2.15 10.48 -17.93
N PRO A 168 -3.33 11.04 -17.73
CA PRO A 168 -4.68 10.45 -17.93
C PRO A 168 -4.93 10.03 -19.39
N LYS A 169 -5.95 9.21 -19.61
CA LYS A 169 -6.27 8.70 -20.96
C LYS A 169 -6.47 9.83 -21.97
N ARG A 170 -5.64 9.84 -23.04
CA ARG A 170 -5.65 10.81 -24.14
C ARG A 170 -5.91 10.16 -25.49
N GLY A 171 -6.28 8.86 -25.53
CA GLY A 171 -6.49 8.12 -26.77
C GLY A 171 -5.20 7.77 -27.53
N ILE A 172 -4.03 7.94 -26.91
CA ILE A 172 -2.74 7.65 -27.53
C ILE A 172 -2.42 6.17 -27.31
N GLY A 173 -2.54 5.39 -28.37
CA GLY A 173 -2.28 3.95 -28.38
C GLY A 173 -0.80 3.60 -28.63
N LYS A 174 -0.50 2.30 -28.51
CA LYS A 174 0.85 1.77 -28.78
C LYS A 174 1.33 2.11 -30.21
N THR A 175 0.46 1.95 -31.21
CA THR A 175 0.79 2.23 -32.60
C THR A 175 1.22 3.68 -32.79
N THR A 176 0.56 4.63 -32.15
CA THR A 176 0.92 6.05 -32.22
C THR A 176 2.30 6.30 -31.61
N ILE A 177 2.59 5.69 -30.47
CA ILE A 177 3.90 5.80 -29.81
C ILE A 177 5.00 5.22 -30.70
N ASP A 178 4.75 4.06 -31.29
CA ASP A 178 5.70 3.40 -32.19
C ASP A 178 5.95 4.27 -33.46
N ASN A 179 4.92 4.91 -34.03
CA ASN A 179 5.07 5.83 -35.16
C ASN A 179 5.89 7.07 -34.80
N ILE A 180 5.63 7.69 -33.62
CA ILE A 180 6.41 8.83 -33.13
C ILE A 180 7.87 8.43 -32.94
N GLN A 181 8.14 7.26 -32.38
CA GLN A 181 9.50 6.75 -32.19
C GLN A 181 10.21 6.48 -33.50
N ASN A 182 9.53 5.88 -34.49
CA ASN A 182 10.08 5.62 -35.81
C ASN A 182 10.43 6.94 -36.53
N CYS A 183 9.55 7.94 -36.46
CA CYS A 183 9.80 9.27 -37.01
C CYS A 183 11.03 9.92 -36.36
N ALA A 184 11.15 9.85 -35.05
CA ALA A 184 12.30 10.37 -34.28
C ALA A 184 13.61 9.68 -34.74
N ASN A 185 13.59 8.36 -34.83
CA ASN A 185 14.76 7.56 -35.26
C ASN A 185 15.19 7.85 -36.72
N GLN A 186 14.23 7.97 -37.65
CA GLN A 186 14.52 8.26 -39.06
C GLN A 186 15.15 9.65 -39.25
N ARG A 187 14.84 10.59 -38.40
CA ARG A 187 15.31 11.98 -38.47
C ARG A 187 16.44 12.29 -37.48
N GLU A 188 16.88 11.30 -36.73
CA GLU A 188 17.95 11.43 -35.73
C GLU A 188 17.67 12.55 -34.68
N ILE A 189 16.39 12.73 -34.31
CA ILE A 189 15.94 13.73 -33.35
C ILE A 189 15.28 13.05 -32.10
N SER A 190 15.11 13.82 -31.04
CA SER A 190 14.45 13.27 -29.86
C SER A 190 12.96 13.08 -30.07
N VAL A 191 12.38 12.07 -29.40
CA VAL A 191 10.93 11.85 -29.42
C VAL A 191 10.19 13.08 -28.91
N TRP A 192 10.75 13.80 -27.94
CA TRP A 192 10.22 15.06 -27.46
C TRP A 192 10.16 16.13 -28.54
N SER A 193 11.19 16.26 -29.37
CA SER A 193 11.21 17.20 -30.50
C SER A 193 10.12 16.90 -31.52
N VAL A 194 9.85 15.62 -31.79
CA VAL A 194 8.73 15.21 -32.67
C VAL A 194 7.38 15.59 -32.07
N ILE A 195 7.21 15.39 -30.78
CA ILE A 195 5.97 15.70 -30.07
C ILE A 195 5.76 17.21 -29.99
N SER A 196 6.82 17.98 -29.70
CA SER A 196 6.77 19.44 -29.61
C SER A 196 6.43 20.14 -30.91
N ASN A 197 6.79 19.54 -32.05
CA ASN A 197 6.56 20.07 -33.39
C ASN A 197 5.68 19.11 -34.21
N ILE A 198 4.71 18.48 -33.60
CA ILE A 198 3.93 17.39 -34.19
C ILE A 198 3.19 17.81 -35.48
N GLU A 199 2.90 19.10 -35.63
CA GLU A 199 2.27 19.68 -36.82
C GLU A 199 3.14 19.57 -38.06
N GLU A 200 4.47 19.46 -37.91
CA GLU A 200 5.43 19.29 -38.99
C GLU A 200 5.53 17.84 -39.51
N TYR A 201 4.81 16.91 -38.86
CA TYR A 201 4.88 15.48 -39.14
C TYR A 201 3.52 14.90 -39.56
N PRO A 202 3.09 15.09 -40.83
CA PRO A 202 1.77 14.66 -41.30
C PRO A 202 1.59 13.13 -41.30
N GLU A 203 2.68 12.36 -41.29
CA GLU A 203 2.66 10.90 -41.12
C GLU A 203 2.13 10.45 -39.74
N ILE A 204 2.16 11.33 -38.72
CA ILE A 204 1.54 11.10 -37.44
C ILE A 204 0.13 11.66 -37.53
N SER A 205 -0.88 10.79 -37.62
CA SER A 205 -2.27 11.11 -37.91
C SER A 205 -2.78 12.38 -37.20
N CYS A 206 -3.43 13.25 -37.94
CA CYS A 206 -3.98 14.55 -37.49
C CYS A 206 -4.94 14.43 -36.28
N TYR A 207 -5.54 13.25 -36.07
CA TYR A 207 -6.42 12.97 -34.93
C TYR A 207 -5.72 13.04 -33.56
N TYR A 208 -4.39 12.83 -33.52
CA TYR A 208 -3.62 12.80 -32.28
C TYR A 208 -3.02 14.16 -31.90
N HIS A 209 -3.03 15.16 -32.79
CA HIS A 209 -2.46 16.48 -32.55
C HIS A 209 -3.11 17.15 -31.31
N GLN A 210 -4.45 17.17 -31.25
CA GLN A 210 -5.18 17.77 -30.12
C GLN A 210 -4.93 17.04 -28.81
N ASN A 211 -4.82 15.73 -28.84
CA ASN A 211 -4.64 14.89 -27.65
C ASN A 211 -3.21 14.95 -27.09
N ILE A 212 -2.23 15.09 -27.97
CA ILE A 212 -0.82 15.24 -27.60
C ILE A 212 -0.56 16.64 -27.05
N PHE A 213 -1.21 17.68 -27.60
CA PHE A 213 -1.12 19.06 -27.12
C PHE A 213 -1.57 19.21 -25.65
N GLN A 214 -2.48 18.36 -25.17
CA GLN A 214 -2.87 18.31 -23.77
C GLN A 214 -1.73 17.92 -22.81
N ILE A 215 -0.66 17.31 -23.30
CA ILE A 215 0.52 17.01 -22.48
C ILE A 215 1.22 18.33 -22.10
N PHE A 216 1.22 19.32 -23.01
CA PHE A 216 1.86 20.64 -22.78
C PHE A 216 1.08 21.57 -21.89
N ILE A 217 -0.27 21.46 -21.83
CA ILE A 217 -1.11 22.26 -20.95
C ILE A 217 -0.96 21.84 -19.48
N ALA A 218 -0.47 20.63 -19.24
CA ALA A 218 -0.19 20.12 -17.89
C ALA A 218 1.21 20.54 -17.37
N TYR A 219 1.96 21.28 -18.18
CA TYR A 219 3.24 21.92 -17.84
C TYR A 219 3.05 23.41 -17.53
#